data_f0b224d0dea6cd9aefa8197b2247355b
#
_entry.id   f0b224d0dea6cd9aefa8197b2247355b
#
_cell.length_a   1.000
_cell.length_b   1.000
_cell.length_c   1.000
_cell.angle_alpha   90.00
_cell.angle_beta   90.00
_cell.angle_gamma   90.00
#
_symmetry.space_group_name_H-M   'P 1'
#
loop_
_entity.id
_entity.type
_entity.pdbx_description
1 polymer ?
#
loop_
_entity_poly.entity_id
_entity_poly.type
_entity_poly.pdbx_seq_one_letter_code
_entity_poly.pdbx_strand_id
1 'polypeptide(L)'
;MSRMIRFTVLSLALLPAFAFAQARPAATQYPEWDKLTPAQRDALITPLRERWNTNPDDRARMLERAQRWKTMPHDQRDRAGHGMQRWEHMSPEQRSEARALFHAMRGMEKEQRKAFMAQWRKKNPQQRAEWLKAHPVPERPQPH
;
A
#
# COMPACT_ATOMS: atom_id res chain seq x y z
N MET A 1 -76.01 31.78 -1.19
CA MET A 1 -74.91 31.36 -0.31
C MET A 1 -73.96 30.49 -1.12
N SER A 2 -72.99 31.11 -1.84
CA SER A 2 -72.12 30.44 -2.75
C SER A 2 -70.71 30.29 -2.11
N ARG A 3 -70.29 29.06 -1.84
CA ARG A 3 -68.96 28.78 -1.34
C ARG A 3 -68.02 28.61 -2.53
N MET A 4 -67.09 29.59 -2.72
CA MET A 4 -65.96 29.47 -3.66
C MET A 4 -64.90 28.54 -3.08
N ILE A 5 -64.63 27.44 -3.77
CA ILE A 5 -63.54 26.56 -3.48
C ILE A 5 -62.30 27.05 -4.29
N ARG A 6 -61.30 27.55 -3.57
CA ARG A 6 -60.05 27.98 -4.17
C ARG A 6 -59.10 26.73 -4.31
N PHE A 7 -58.86 26.30 -5.54
CA PHE A 7 -57.83 25.28 -5.84
C PHE A 7 -56.47 25.96 -5.85
N THR A 8 -55.64 25.62 -4.86
CA THR A 8 -54.23 26.02 -4.84
C THR A 8 -53.44 24.97 -5.64
N VAL A 9 -52.96 25.36 -6.81
CA VAL A 9 -52.07 24.51 -7.63
C VAL A 9 -50.67 24.59 -7.06
N LEU A 10 -50.19 23.47 -6.44
CA LEU A 10 -48.83 23.33 -5.94
C LEU A 10 -47.93 22.90 -7.09
N SER A 11 -47.21 23.85 -7.68
CA SER A 11 -46.20 23.57 -8.73
C SER A 11 -44.94 22.98 -8.11
N LEU A 12 -44.75 21.67 -8.28
CA LEU A 12 -43.54 20.95 -7.87
C LEU A 12 -42.46 21.22 -8.90
N ALA A 13 -41.50 22.10 -8.58
CA ALA A 13 -40.33 22.39 -9.40
C ALA A 13 -39.33 21.20 -9.32
N LEU A 14 -39.22 20.41 -10.38
CA LEU A 14 -38.12 19.42 -10.55
C LEU A 14 -36.81 20.17 -10.82
N LEU A 15 -35.92 20.19 -9.84
CA LEU A 15 -34.54 20.63 -10.04
C LEU A 15 -33.73 19.48 -10.71
N PRO A 16 -33.06 19.71 -11.84
CA PRO A 16 -32.18 18.71 -12.39
C PRO A 16 -30.94 18.57 -11.49
N ALA A 17 -30.75 17.40 -10.90
CA ALA A 17 -29.53 17.04 -10.21
C ALA A 17 -28.39 16.90 -11.27
N PHE A 18 -27.55 17.92 -11.40
CA PHE A 18 -26.30 17.80 -12.14
C PHE A 18 -25.39 16.85 -11.37
N ALA A 19 -25.36 15.58 -11.79
CA ALA A 19 -24.34 14.63 -11.37
C ALA A 19 -23.01 15.10 -11.93
N PHE A 20 -22.21 15.76 -11.10
CA PHE A 20 -20.80 15.96 -11.38
C PHE A 20 -20.12 14.59 -11.38
N ALA A 21 -20.06 13.95 -12.53
CA ALA A 21 -19.16 12.83 -12.76
C ALA A 21 -17.75 13.37 -12.55
N GLN A 22 -17.16 13.11 -11.38
CA GLN A 22 -15.74 13.35 -11.14
C GLN A 22 -14.97 12.44 -12.09
N ALA A 23 -14.54 13.00 -13.22
CA ALA A 23 -13.63 12.34 -14.13
C ALA A 23 -12.39 11.96 -13.32
N ARG A 24 -12.18 10.66 -13.08
CA ARG A 24 -10.91 10.16 -12.56
C ARG A 24 -9.82 10.70 -13.47
N PRO A 25 -8.78 11.40 -12.95
CA PRO A 25 -7.69 11.83 -13.78
C PRO A 25 -7.16 10.59 -14.50
N ALA A 26 -7.12 10.65 -15.84
CA ALA A 26 -6.53 9.59 -16.65
C ALA A 26 -5.13 9.32 -16.07
N ALA A 27 -4.84 8.05 -15.76
CA ALA A 27 -3.53 7.66 -15.27
C ALA A 27 -2.50 8.24 -16.25
N THR A 28 -1.64 9.14 -15.76
CA THR A 28 -0.61 9.78 -16.57
C THR A 28 0.27 8.65 -17.10
N GLN A 29 0.14 8.34 -18.37
CA GLN A 29 0.86 7.25 -18.99
C GLN A 29 2.29 7.73 -19.23
N TYR A 30 3.18 7.43 -18.28
CA TYR A 30 4.60 7.71 -18.42
C TYR A 30 5.21 6.81 -19.49
N PRO A 31 6.16 7.33 -20.30
CA PRO A 31 6.82 6.53 -21.32
C PRO A 31 7.70 5.42 -20.70
N GLU A 32 8.03 4.42 -21.51
CA GLU A 32 8.99 3.39 -21.14
C GLU A 32 10.37 3.99 -20.80
N TRP A 33 11.17 3.25 -20.03
CA TRP A 33 12.49 3.69 -19.53
C TRP A 33 13.37 4.31 -20.61
N ASP A 34 13.44 3.69 -21.80
CA ASP A 34 14.31 4.13 -22.89
C ASP A 34 13.86 5.46 -23.53
N LYS A 35 12.62 5.82 -23.33
CA LYS A 35 12.03 7.09 -23.80
C LYS A 35 12.06 8.21 -22.76
N LEU A 36 12.50 7.92 -21.52
CA LEU A 36 12.68 8.92 -20.48
C LEU A 36 13.84 9.86 -20.84
N THR A 37 13.70 11.15 -20.49
CA THR A 37 14.80 12.10 -20.58
C THR A 37 15.93 11.77 -19.59
N PRO A 38 17.16 12.21 -19.83
CA PRO A 38 18.26 12.04 -18.88
C PRO A 38 17.93 12.56 -17.48
N ALA A 39 17.26 13.71 -17.38
CA ALA A 39 16.85 14.30 -16.11
C ALA A 39 15.82 13.41 -15.35
N GLN A 40 14.86 12.83 -16.08
CA GLN A 40 13.89 11.89 -15.48
C GLN A 40 14.57 10.62 -14.97
N ARG A 41 15.51 10.05 -15.75
CA ARG A 41 16.29 8.88 -15.32
C ARG A 41 17.14 9.19 -14.10
N ASP A 42 17.81 10.34 -14.10
CA ASP A 42 18.63 10.77 -12.96
C ASP A 42 17.78 10.96 -11.70
N ALA A 43 16.62 11.60 -11.79
CA ALA A 43 15.69 11.74 -10.67
C ALA A 43 15.26 10.40 -10.07
N LEU A 44 15.05 9.36 -10.89
CA LEU A 44 14.69 8.02 -10.44
C LEU A 44 15.86 7.27 -9.78
N ILE A 45 17.10 7.52 -10.22
CA ILE A 45 18.31 6.83 -9.73
C ILE A 45 18.93 7.54 -8.52
N THR A 46 18.78 8.85 -8.43
CA THR A 46 19.42 9.68 -7.38
C THR A 46 19.19 9.15 -5.97
N PRO A 47 17.96 8.79 -5.51
CA PRO A 47 17.76 8.27 -4.16
C PRO A 47 18.53 6.98 -3.88
N LEU A 48 18.71 6.13 -4.90
CA LEU A 48 19.49 4.89 -4.77
C LEU A 48 20.99 5.19 -4.68
N ARG A 49 21.49 6.14 -5.47
CA ARG A 49 22.88 6.61 -5.44
C ARG A 49 23.23 7.26 -4.11
N GLU A 50 22.36 8.13 -3.60
CA GLU A 50 22.52 8.76 -2.30
C GLU A 50 22.59 7.72 -1.18
N ARG A 51 21.64 6.79 -1.17
CA ARG A 51 21.65 5.70 -0.19
C ARG A 51 22.93 4.86 -0.25
N TRP A 52 23.43 4.57 -1.43
CA TRP A 52 24.68 3.87 -1.63
C TRP A 52 25.88 4.62 -1.04
N ASN A 53 25.92 5.95 -1.24
CA ASN A 53 27.00 6.80 -0.77
C ASN A 53 26.98 7.00 0.74
N THR A 54 25.78 7.18 1.31
CA THR A 54 25.59 7.49 2.74
C THR A 54 25.63 6.26 3.64
N ASN A 55 25.44 5.04 3.12
CA ASN A 55 25.39 3.82 3.93
C ASN A 55 26.41 2.76 3.43
N PRO A 56 27.70 2.90 3.73
CA PRO A 56 28.72 1.95 3.31
C PRO A 56 28.46 0.50 3.73
N ASP A 57 27.96 0.31 4.94
CA ASP A 57 27.67 -1.01 5.52
C ASP A 57 26.49 -1.74 4.84
N ASP A 58 25.62 -0.98 4.16
CA ASP A 58 24.49 -1.53 3.42
C ASP A 58 24.82 -1.96 1.98
N ARG A 59 25.98 -1.57 1.44
CA ARG A 59 26.34 -1.77 0.03
C ARG A 59 26.27 -3.22 -0.42
N ALA A 60 26.88 -4.12 0.35
CA ALA A 60 26.87 -5.56 0.05
C ALA A 60 25.43 -6.08 -0.02
N ARG A 61 24.58 -5.71 0.92
CA ARG A 61 23.17 -6.09 0.98
C ARG A 61 22.35 -5.47 -0.16
N MET A 62 22.69 -4.26 -0.59
CA MET A 62 22.05 -3.61 -1.74
C MET A 62 22.36 -4.37 -3.03
N LEU A 63 23.62 -4.74 -3.26
CA LEU A 63 24.03 -5.55 -4.43
C LEU A 63 23.41 -6.94 -4.42
N GLU A 64 23.43 -7.64 -3.29
CA GLU A 64 22.80 -8.96 -3.16
C GLU A 64 21.30 -8.90 -3.51
N ARG A 65 20.60 -7.88 -3.03
CA ARG A 65 19.18 -7.68 -3.36
C ARG A 65 18.96 -7.42 -4.85
N ALA A 66 19.81 -6.60 -5.48
CA ALA A 66 19.72 -6.32 -6.91
C ALA A 66 19.99 -7.59 -7.76
N GLN A 67 21.00 -8.38 -7.38
CA GLN A 67 21.29 -9.65 -8.04
C GLN A 67 20.14 -10.66 -7.89
N ARG A 68 19.60 -10.80 -6.67
CA ARG A 68 18.44 -11.66 -6.41
C ARG A 68 17.22 -11.23 -7.23
N TRP A 69 16.96 -9.93 -7.35
CA TRP A 69 15.90 -9.41 -8.20
C TRP A 69 16.09 -9.76 -9.68
N LYS A 70 17.32 -9.62 -10.17
CA LYS A 70 17.66 -9.93 -11.58
C LYS A 70 17.44 -11.41 -11.92
N THR A 71 17.75 -12.32 -10.99
CA THR A 71 17.61 -13.77 -11.18
C THR A 71 16.24 -14.33 -10.79
N MET A 72 15.38 -13.50 -10.17
CA MET A 72 14.06 -13.93 -9.72
C MET A 72 13.13 -14.22 -10.91
N PRO A 73 12.38 -15.35 -10.90
CA PRO A 73 11.36 -15.62 -11.90
C PRO A 73 10.30 -14.52 -11.99
N HIS A 74 9.71 -14.33 -13.17
CA HIS A 74 8.78 -13.23 -13.44
C HIS A 74 7.58 -13.23 -12.48
N ASP A 75 6.96 -14.38 -12.25
CA ASP A 75 5.83 -14.54 -11.33
C ASP A 75 6.16 -14.17 -9.88
N GLN A 76 7.40 -14.40 -9.45
CA GLN A 76 7.86 -13.99 -8.13
C GLN A 76 8.11 -12.48 -8.06
N ARG A 77 8.66 -11.88 -9.13
CA ARG A 77 8.84 -10.42 -9.21
C ARG A 77 7.50 -9.69 -9.16
N ASP A 78 6.49 -10.19 -9.86
CA ASP A 78 5.14 -9.63 -9.86
C ASP A 78 4.52 -9.68 -8.44
N ARG A 79 4.62 -10.83 -7.77
CA ARG A 79 4.16 -10.96 -6.37
C ARG A 79 4.89 -10.01 -5.43
N ALA A 80 6.19 -9.83 -5.61
CA ALA A 80 6.99 -8.91 -4.81
C ALA A 80 6.60 -7.45 -5.08
N GLY A 81 6.37 -7.08 -6.36
CA GLY A 81 5.88 -5.76 -6.77
C GLY A 81 4.53 -5.42 -6.12
N HIS A 82 3.56 -6.32 -6.21
CA HIS A 82 2.28 -6.17 -5.52
C HIS A 82 2.40 -6.08 -4.00
N GLY A 83 3.39 -6.78 -3.42
CA GLY A 83 3.70 -6.67 -2.00
C GLY A 83 4.19 -5.29 -1.61
N MET A 84 5.11 -4.72 -2.41
CA MET A 84 5.64 -3.36 -2.22
C MET A 84 4.56 -2.29 -2.35
N GLN A 85 3.74 -2.36 -3.39
CA GLN A 85 2.62 -1.44 -3.56
C GLN A 85 1.66 -1.47 -2.36
N ARG A 86 1.26 -2.66 -1.90
CA ARG A 86 0.43 -2.76 -0.69
C ARG A 86 1.09 -2.13 0.53
N TRP A 87 2.40 -2.34 0.70
CA TRP A 87 3.15 -1.75 1.81
C TRP A 87 3.18 -0.23 1.77
N GLU A 88 3.35 0.37 0.60
CA GLU A 88 3.35 1.82 0.39
C GLU A 88 2.02 2.48 0.77
N HIS A 89 0.92 1.78 0.52
CA HIS A 89 -0.43 2.25 0.86
C HIS A 89 -0.89 1.92 2.30
N MET A 90 -0.08 1.20 3.08
CA MET A 90 -0.40 0.90 4.48
C MET A 90 -0.17 2.11 5.40
N SER A 91 -1.05 2.28 6.39
CA SER A 91 -0.80 3.21 7.50
C SER A 91 0.39 2.77 8.35
N PRO A 92 0.96 3.64 9.21
CA PRO A 92 2.02 3.27 10.15
C PRO A 92 1.63 2.08 11.04
N GLU A 93 0.38 2.03 11.50
CA GLU A 93 -0.17 0.98 12.34
C GLU A 93 -0.26 -0.34 11.57
N GLN A 94 -0.77 -0.31 10.35
CA GLN A 94 -0.83 -1.48 9.46
C GLN A 94 0.56 -2.02 9.12
N ARG A 95 1.55 -1.14 8.92
CA ARG A 95 2.95 -1.55 8.72
C ARG A 95 3.53 -2.19 9.98
N SER A 96 3.18 -1.68 11.16
CA SER A 96 3.59 -2.27 12.44
C SER A 96 2.99 -3.67 12.62
N GLU A 97 1.69 -3.82 12.39
CA GLU A 97 0.99 -5.12 12.40
C GLU A 97 1.65 -6.11 11.43
N ALA A 98 1.86 -5.69 10.18
CA ALA A 98 2.49 -6.55 9.16
C ALA A 98 3.90 -7.01 9.57
N ARG A 99 4.69 -6.12 10.20
CA ARG A 99 6.03 -6.49 10.71
C ARG A 99 5.93 -7.51 11.85
N ALA A 100 5.01 -7.31 12.80
CA ALA A 100 4.83 -8.23 13.92
C ALA A 100 4.39 -9.62 13.44
N LEU A 101 3.45 -9.69 12.52
CA LEU A 101 3.00 -10.93 11.91
C LEU A 101 4.13 -11.63 11.15
N PHE A 102 4.91 -10.89 10.35
CA PHE A 102 6.05 -11.44 9.64
C PHE A 102 7.09 -12.02 10.60
N HIS A 103 7.38 -11.29 11.69
CA HIS A 103 8.33 -11.74 12.70
C HIS A 103 7.84 -13.01 13.42
N ALA A 104 6.56 -13.06 13.80
CA ALA A 104 5.97 -14.22 14.44
C ALA A 104 5.95 -15.46 13.53
N MET A 105 5.75 -15.28 12.24
CA MET A 105 5.74 -16.38 11.26
C MET A 105 7.13 -16.79 10.78
N ARG A 106 8.19 -16.10 11.22
CA ARG A 106 9.56 -16.40 10.83
C ARG A 106 9.97 -17.76 11.39
N GLY A 107 10.27 -18.70 10.53
CA GLY A 107 10.60 -20.08 10.90
C GLY A 107 9.41 -21.06 10.92
N MET A 108 8.19 -20.59 10.71
CA MET A 108 7.04 -21.49 10.54
C MET A 108 7.06 -22.14 9.16
N GLU A 109 6.65 -23.39 9.09
CA GLU A 109 6.40 -24.09 7.81
C GLU A 109 5.17 -23.53 7.11
N LYS A 110 5.04 -23.79 5.80
CA LYS A 110 3.98 -23.23 4.95
C LYS A 110 2.58 -23.44 5.51
N GLU A 111 2.27 -24.63 5.96
CA GLU A 111 0.93 -24.95 6.49
C GLU A 111 0.68 -24.29 7.85
N GLN A 112 1.71 -24.19 8.69
CA GLN A 112 1.63 -23.47 9.97
C GLN A 112 1.35 -21.98 9.74
N ARG A 113 2.03 -21.33 8.78
CA ARG A 113 1.77 -19.93 8.41
C ARG A 113 0.33 -19.74 7.93
N LYS A 114 -0.18 -20.67 7.12
CA LYS A 114 -1.54 -20.64 6.61
C LYS A 114 -2.57 -20.73 7.75
N ALA A 115 -2.37 -21.67 8.66
CA ALA A 115 -3.23 -21.85 9.84
C ALA A 115 -3.18 -20.61 10.75
N PHE A 116 -1.99 -20.08 11.03
CA PHE A 116 -1.80 -18.87 11.82
C PHE A 116 -2.55 -17.67 11.21
N MET A 117 -2.40 -17.44 9.91
CA MET A 117 -3.10 -16.34 9.22
C MET A 117 -4.62 -16.55 9.17
N ALA A 118 -5.10 -17.79 9.12
CA ALA A 118 -6.52 -18.08 9.21
C ALA A 118 -7.10 -17.72 10.59
N GLN A 119 -6.37 -18.01 11.66
CA GLN A 119 -6.73 -17.61 13.03
C GLN A 119 -6.63 -16.09 13.22
N TRP A 120 -5.59 -15.45 12.68
CA TRP A 120 -5.43 -14.00 12.74
C TRP A 120 -6.63 -13.26 12.13
N ARG A 121 -7.11 -13.72 10.99
CA ARG A 121 -8.26 -13.11 10.31
C ARG A 121 -9.56 -13.16 11.11
N LYS A 122 -9.70 -14.13 12.01
CA LYS A 122 -10.87 -14.28 12.90
C LYS A 122 -10.82 -13.36 14.12
N LYS A 123 -9.67 -12.78 14.44
CA LYS A 123 -9.52 -11.88 15.59
C LYS A 123 -10.19 -10.53 15.33
N ASN A 124 -10.92 -10.05 16.34
CA ASN A 124 -11.46 -8.70 16.33
C ASN A 124 -10.35 -7.63 16.59
N PRO A 125 -10.62 -6.34 16.38
CA PRO A 125 -9.61 -5.29 16.54
C PRO A 125 -8.95 -5.26 17.93
N GLN A 126 -9.72 -5.47 19.00
CA GLN A 126 -9.20 -5.48 20.36
C GLN A 126 -8.24 -6.66 20.58
N GLN A 127 -8.62 -7.86 20.17
CA GLN A 127 -7.76 -9.05 20.25
C GLN A 127 -6.47 -8.91 19.45
N ARG A 128 -6.52 -8.22 18.31
CA ARG A 128 -5.31 -7.91 17.51
C ARG A 128 -4.40 -6.94 18.26
N ALA A 129 -4.97 -5.88 18.85
CA ALA A 129 -4.21 -4.92 19.62
C ALA A 129 -3.52 -5.54 20.85
N GLU A 130 -4.22 -6.41 21.58
CA GLU A 130 -3.66 -7.17 22.70
C GLU A 130 -2.52 -8.10 22.26
N TRP A 131 -2.72 -8.80 21.16
CA TRP A 131 -1.70 -9.69 20.60
C TRP A 131 -0.45 -8.90 20.18
N LEU A 132 -0.61 -7.75 19.54
CA LEU A 132 0.51 -6.89 19.13
C LEU A 132 1.31 -6.36 20.32
N LYS A 133 0.64 -6.02 21.43
CA LYS A 133 1.31 -5.64 22.69
C LYS A 133 2.14 -6.78 23.26
N ALA A 134 1.66 -8.01 23.16
CA ALA A 134 2.37 -9.19 23.65
C ALA A 134 3.51 -9.65 22.72
N HIS A 135 3.55 -9.18 21.47
CA HIS A 135 4.54 -9.58 20.46
C HIS A 135 5.22 -8.34 19.84
N PRO A 136 5.97 -7.56 20.64
CA PRO A 136 6.66 -6.39 20.13
C PRO A 136 7.71 -6.82 19.09
N VAL A 137 7.78 -6.08 17.99
CA VAL A 137 8.84 -6.27 16.99
C VAL A 137 10.11 -5.56 17.52
N PRO A 138 11.26 -6.22 17.53
CA PRO A 138 12.51 -5.54 17.85
C PRO A 138 12.71 -4.33 16.93
N GLU A 139 13.02 -3.20 17.49
CA GLU A 139 13.38 -2.02 16.71
C GLU A 139 14.57 -2.37 15.82
N ARG A 140 14.45 -2.03 14.54
CA ARG A 140 15.60 -2.15 13.65
C ARG A 140 16.61 -1.10 14.08
N PRO A 141 17.89 -1.46 14.29
CA PRO A 141 18.91 -0.45 14.55
C PRO A 141 18.79 0.65 13.49
N GLN A 142 18.58 1.88 13.93
CA GLN A 142 18.59 3.03 13.03
C GLN A 142 19.99 3.11 12.44
N PRO A 143 20.19 3.15 11.12
CA PRO A 143 21.47 3.47 10.55
C PRO A 143 21.85 4.89 11.02
N HIS A 144 22.96 4.99 11.70
CA HIS A 144 23.57 6.26 12.11
C HIS A 144 24.01 7.04 10.90
#